data_a421dc29c893ef59a9c7f3f976a499b3
#
_entry.id   a421dc29c893ef59a9c7f3f976a499b3
#
_cell.length_a   1.000
_cell.length_b   1.000
_cell.length_c   1.000
_cell.angle_alpha   90.00
_cell.angle_beta   90.00
_cell.angle_gamma   90.00
#
_symmetry.space_group_name_H-M   'P 1'
#
loop_
_entity.id
_entity.type
_entity.pdbx_description
1 polymer ?
#
loop_
_entity_poly.entity_id
_entity_poly.type
_entity_poly.pdbx_seq_one_letter_code
_entity_poly.pdbx_strand_id
1 'polypeptide(L)'
;MDFTTCLQKIGFSPIEATVFITLCKHGSLTGYEVAKLSGISRSNVYAALYSLQEKGRCALSEGEPTKYVALSKEELLLSVKREMNHTLEQLEIYFPESVSISEPYITVKGYENVLHKIKNSILLCQSHLYILSTSCYIELLEKELLEIASTKKVTIICDQPLAIDYGMITYVRNKPPQGFHMIIDTQSVITGDLASKEAQCLFSSHQSLVRLMRESFITELDIIKLTHH
;
A
#
# COMPACT_ATOMS: atom_id res chain seq x y z
N MET A 1 -1.75 -12.53 6.79
CA MET A 1 -2.87 -11.75 7.37
C MET A 1 -4.08 -12.67 7.41
N ASP A 2 -4.78 -12.80 8.55
CA ASP A 2 -5.99 -13.62 8.66
C ASP A 2 -7.26 -12.79 8.39
N PHE A 3 -8.39 -13.48 8.25
CA PHE A 3 -9.67 -12.83 7.93
C PHE A 3 -10.15 -11.88 9.04
N THR A 4 -9.91 -12.23 10.32
CA THR A 4 -10.25 -11.38 11.47
C THR A 4 -9.51 -10.03 11.41
N THR A 5 -8.21 -10.07 11.13
CA THR A 5 -7.37 -8.88 10.96
C THR A 5 -7.87 -8.01 9.79
N CYS A 6 -8.32 -8.62 8.68
CA CYS A 6 -8.91 -7.89 7.57
C CYS A 6 -10.19 -7.17 7.97
N LEU A 7 -11.10 -7.84 8.71
CA LEU A 7 -12.32 -7.23 9.21
C LEU A 7 -12.04 -6.05 10.16
N GLN A 8 -11.06 -6.20 11.06
CA GLN A 8 -10.67 -5.11 11.95
C GLN A 8 -10.15 -3.87 11.20
N LYS A 9 -9.41 -4.07 10.11
CA LYS A 9 -8.93 -2.96 9.26
C LYS A 9 -10.07 -2.17 8.57
N ILE A 10 -11.23 -2.79 8.39
CA ILE A 10 -12.41 -2.13 7.83
C ILE A 10 -13.45 -1.74 8.90
N GLY A 11 -13.00 -1.58 10.15
CA GLY A 11 -13.80 -0.99 11.24
C GLY A 11 -14.62 -1.96 12.09
N PHE A 12 -14.36 -3.27 12.02
CA PHE A 12 -14.96 -4.21 12.96
C PHE A 12 -14.16 -4.24 14.26
N SER A 13 -14.84 -4.25 15.40
CA SER A 13 -14.23 -4.59 16.67
C SER A 13 -13.88 -6.10 16.72
N PRO A 14 -13.01 -6.56 17.62
CA PRO A 14 -12.70 -7.99 17.74
C PRO A 14 -13.94 -8.86 17.98
N ILE A 15 -14.90 -8.37 18.77
CA ILE A 15 -16.14 -9.07 19.07
C ILE A 15 -17.06 -9.11 17.84
N GLU A 16 -17.22 -7.98 17.15
CA GLU A 16 -17.98 -7.90 15.90
C GLU A 16 -17.43 -8.85 14.83
N ALA A 17 -16.11 -8.88 14.67
CA ALA A 17 -15.47 -9.78 13.72
C ALA A 17 -15.80 -11.27 14.04
N THR A 18 -15.72 -11.67 15.32
CA THR A 18 -16.06 -13.03 15.74
C THR A 18 -17.55 -13.36 15.51
N VAL A 19 -18.44 -12.44 15.86
CA VAL A 19 -19.90 -12.58 15.64
C VAL A 19 -20.21 -12.67 14.14
N PHE A 20 -19.63 -11.80 13.32
CA PHE A 20 -19.81 -11.81 11.86
C PHE A 20 -19.30 -13.11 11.23
N ILE A 21 -18.13 -13.59 11.62
CA ILE A 21 -17.57 -14.86 11.15
C ILE A 21 -18.49 -16.02 11.54
N THR A 22 -19.06 -16.00 12.74
CA THR A 22 -20.00 -17.03 13.21
C THR A 22 -21.26 -17.05 12.33
N LEU A 23 -21.82 -15.89 12.00
CA LEU A 23 -22.94 -15.79 11.06
C LEU A 23 -22.57 -16.27 9.66
N CYS A 24 -21.40 -15.91 9.14
CA CYS A 24 -20.93 -16.37 7.83
C CYS A 24 -20.81 -17.90 7.75
N LYS A 25 -20.35 -18.54 8.83
CA LYS A 25 -20.13 -19.99 8.88
C LYS A 25 -21.42 -20.80 9.02
N HIS A 26 -22.41 -20.27 9.74
CA HIS A 26 -23.59 -21.02 10.15
C HIS A 26 -24.90 -20.50 9.56
N GLY A 27 -24.85 -19.37 8.85
CA GLY A 27 -26.02 -18.77 8.20
C GLY A 27 -26.91 -17.99 9.17
N SER A 28 -28.21 -18.10 9.00
CA SER A 28 -29.23 -17.38 9.78
C SER A 28 -29.34 -17.91 11.21
N LEU A 29 -28.95 -17.10 12.20
CA LEU A 29 -28.89 -17.48 13.61
C LEU A 29 -29.62 -16.45 14.50
N THR A 30 -30.21 -16.91 15.60
CA THR A 30 -30.64 -16.05 16.70
C THR A 30 -29.43 -15.55 17.50
N GLY A 31 -29.56 -14.43 18.22
CA GLY A 31 -28.49 -13.95 19.09
C GLY A 31 -28.08 -14.97 20.18
N TYR A 32 -29.00 -15.83 20.61
CA TYR A 32 -28.71 -16.92 21.54
C TYR A 32 -27.78 -17.98 20.91
N GLU A 33 -28.09 -18.41 19.69
CA GLU A 33 -27.28 -19.39 18.94
C GLU A 33 -25.89 -18.83 18.64
N VAL A 34 -25.79 -17.55 18.24
CA VAL A 34 -24.49 -16.88 18.06
C VAL A 34 -23.70 -16.87 19.34
N ALA A 35 -24.30 -16.57 20.50
CA ALA A 35 -23.61 -16.59 21.79
C ALA A 35 -23.10 -18.00 22.14
N LYS A 36 -23.91 -19.03 21.89
CA LYS A 36 -23.54 -20.42 22.12
C LYS A 36 -22.39 -20.89 21.23
N LEU A 37 -22.41 -20.52 19.95
CA LEU A 37 -21.42 -20.95 18.97
C LEU A 37 -20.09 -20.17 19.09
N SER A 38 -20.15 -18.88 19.41
CA SER A 38 -18.97 -18.01 19.52
C SER A 38 -18.30 -18.09 20.91
N GLY A 39 -18.99 -18.57 21.92
CA GLY A 39 -18.49 -18.56 23.32
C GLY A 39 -18.50 -17.16 23.96
N ILE A 40 -19.10 -16.17 23.31
CA ILE A 40 -19.19 -14.78 23.78
C ILE A 40 -20.46 -14.64 24.65
N SER A 41 -20.39 -13.82 25.71
CA SER A 41 -21.55 -13.53 26.55
C SER A 41 -22.72 -12.95 25.74
N ARG A 42 -23.96 -13.31 26.11
CA ARG A 42 -25.16 -12.85 25.39
C ARG A 42 -25.22 -11.34 25.25
N SER A 43 -24.92 -10.60 26.33
CA SER A 43 -24.92 -9.13 26.29
C SER A 43 -23.99 -8.57 25.23
N ASN A 44 -22.75 -9.09 25.16
CA ASN A 44 -21.77 -8.67 24.17
C ASN A 44 -22.17 -9.05 22.74
N VAL A 45 -22.79 -10.22 22.55
CA VAL A 45 -23.30 -10.65 21.24
C VAL A 45 -24.41 -9.73 20.75
N TYR A 46 -25.40 -9.42 21.59
CA TYR A 46 -26.48 -8.53 21.20
C TYR A 46 -25.99 -7.10 20.92
N ALA A 47 -25.01 -6.59 21.70
CA ALA A 47 -24.38 -5.31 21.43
C ALA A 47 -23.64 -5.32 20.09
N ALA A 48 -22.89 -6.39 19.81
CA ALA A 48 -22.18 -6.54 18.53
C ALA A 48 -23.13 -6.70 17.33
N LEU A 49 -24.21 -7.48 17.47
CA LEU A 49 -25.24 -7.64 16.44
C LEU A 49 -25.93 -6.32 16.13
N TYR A 50 -26.27 -5.56 17.16
CA TYR A 50 -26.83 -4.22 16.98
C TYR A 50 -25.86 -3.30 16.23
N SER A 51 -24.60 -3.25 16.64
CA SER A 51 -23.57 -2.44 15.97
C SER A 51 -23.33 -2.90 14.53
N LEU A 52 -23.31 -4.21 14.25
CA LEU A 52 -23.18 -4.75 12.90
C LEU A 52 -24.37 -4.37 12.01
N GLN A 53 -25.57 -4.34 12.58
CA GLN A 53 -26.78 -3.89 11.88
C GLN A 53 -26.71 -2.40 11.54
N GLU A 54 -26.34 -1.55 12.50
CA GLU A 54 -26.13 -0.11 12.29
C GLU A 54 -25.07 0.18 11.21
N LYS A 55 -24.01 -0.62 11.18
CA LYS A 55 -22.97 -0.56 10.14
C LYS A 55 -23.42 -1.20 8.81
N GLY A 56 -24.64 -1.74 8.73
CA GLY A 56 -25.12 -2.43 7.55
C GLY A 56 -24.31 -3.70 7.20
N ARG A 57 -23.74 -4.40 8.21
CA ARG A 57 -22.93 -5.61 8.03
C ARG A 57 -23.73 -6.90 8.25
N CYS A 58 -24.90 -6.81 8.87
CA CYS A 58 -25.85 -7.90 8.97
C CYS A 58 -27.28 -7.38 8.78
N ALA A 59 -28.15 -8.28 8.36
CA ALA A 59 -29.59 -8.03 8.22
C ALA A 59 -30.39 -8.83 9.25
N LEU A 60 -31.59 -8.34 9.57
CA LEU A 60 -32.55 -9.08 10.34
C LEU A 60 -33.45 -9.88 9.40
N SER A 61 -33.68 -11.14 9.74
CA SER A 61 -34.76 -11.93 9.18
C SER A 61 -35.91 -11.86 10.17
N GLU A 62 -37.01 -11.18 9.80
CA GLU A 62 -38.20 -11.07 10.62
C GLU A 62 -38.87 -12.43 10.74
N GLY A 63 -39.11 -12.85 11.98
CA GLY A 63 -39.73 -14.13 12.33
C GLY A 63 -39.74 -14.33 13.85
N GLU A 64 -40.45 -15.31 14.32
CA GLU A 64 -40.37 -15.76 15.71
C GLU A 64 -39.62 -17.10 15.78
N PRO A 65 -38.37 -17.11 16.29
CA PRO A 65 -37.56 -15.99 16.80
C PRO A 65 -36.86 -15.18 15.70
N THR A 66 -36.55 -13.91 15.99
CA THR A 66 -35.75 -13.02 15.13
C THR A 66 -34.33 -13.60 14.91
N LYS A 67 -33.90 -13.65 13.66
CA LYS A 67 -32.60 -14.15 13.27
C LYS A 67 -31.76 -13.07 12.59
N TYR A 68 -30.46 -13.22 12.67
CA TYR A 68 -29.46 -12.36 12.05
C TYR A 68 -28.77 -13.11 10.93
N VAL A 69 -28.49 -12.40 9.84
CA VAL A 69 -27.80 -12.93 8.65
C VAL A 69 -26.67 -11.99 8.30
N ALA A 70 -25.46 -12.52 8.14
CA ALA A 70 -24.33 -11.73 7.66
C ALA A 70 -24.57 -11.30 6.20
N LEU A 71 -24.03 -10.14 5.79
CA LEU A 71 -23.95 -9.80 4.38
C LEU A 71 -23.21 -10.89 3.60
N SER A 72 -23.60 -11.10 2.36
CA SER A 72 -22.82 -11.92 1.42
C SER A 72 -21.42 -11.32 1.21
N LYS A 73 -20.48 -12.14 0.73
CA LYS A 73 -19.14 -11.69 0.40
C LYS A 73 -19.16 -10.52 -0.59
N GLU A 74 -19.99 -10.65 -1.62
CA GLU A 74 -20.13 -9.67 -2.70
C GLU A 74 -20.65 -8.35 -2.17
N GLU A 75 -21.71 -8.38 -1.34
CA GLU A 75 -22.30 -7.18 -0.74
C GLU A 75 -21.35 -6.50 0.23
N LEU A 76 -20.63 -7.28 1.07
CA LEU A 76 -19.63 -6.73 1.99
C LEU A 76 -18.54 -5.99 1.21
N LEU A 77 -17.96 -6.61 0.18
CA LEU A 77 -16.89 -5.99 -0.62
C LEU A 77 -17.37 -4.73 -1.34
N LEU A 78 -18.60 -4.72 -1.89
CA LEU A 78 -19.19 -3.55 -2.53
C LEU A 78 -19.44 -2.41 -1.53
N SER A 79 -19.96 -2.70 -0.34
CA SER A 79 -20.23 -1.69 0.67
C SER A 79 -18.94 -1.07 1.18
N VAL A 80 -17.92 -1.88 1.49
CA VAL A 80 -16.60 -1.41 1.95
C VAL A 80 -15.93 -0.54 0.88
N LYS A 81 -15.97 -0.96 -0.38
CA LYS A 81 -15.40 -0.17 -1.48
C LYS A 81 -16.09 1.19 -1.61
N ARG A 82 -17.42 1.23 -1.50
CA ARG A 82 -18.20 2.48 -1.57
C ARG A 82 -17.87 3.43 -0.41
N GLU A 83 -17.83 2.91 0.81
CA GLU A 83 -17.50 3.69 2.00
C GLU A 83 -16.07 4.25 1.94
N MET A 84 -15.11 3.43 1.49
CA MET A 84 -13.74 3.86 1.35
C MET A 84 -13.59 4.95 0.28
N ASN A 85 -14.23 4.77 -0.88
CA ASN A 85 -14.22 5.79 -1.94
C ASN A 85 -14.83 7.11 -1.44
N HIS A 86 -16.00 7.05 -0.77
CA HIS A 86 -16.61 8.24 -0.19
C HIS A 86 -15.69 8.92 0.84
N THR A 87 -15.02 8.14 1.68
CA THR A 87 -14.06 8.68 2.66
C THR A 87 -12.88 9.37 1.97
N LEU A 88 -12.35 8.78 0.88
CA LEU A 88 -11.28 9.39 0.08
C LEU A 88 -11.72 10.70 -0.56
N GLU A 89 -12.93 10.76 -1.14
CA GLU A 89 -13.52 11.99 -1.68
C GLU A 89 -13.65 13.09 -0.61
N GLN A 90 -14.11 12.74 0.60
CA GLN A 90 -14.19 13.70 1.70
C GLN A 90 -12.81 14.17 2.18
N LEU A 91 -11.82 13.27 2.23
CA LEU A 91 -10.44 13.64 2.55
C LEU A 91 -9.87 14.62 1.52
N GLU A 92 -10.15 14.43 0.24
CA GLU A 92 -9.72 15.34 -0.82
C GLU A 92 -10.34 16.72 -0.68
N ILE A 93 -11.66 16.79 -0.41
CA ILE A 93 -12.41 18.05 -0.24
C ILE A 93 -11.97 18.83 1.00
N TYR A 94 -11.78 18.13 2.12
CA TYR A 94 -11.49 18.76 3.42
C TYR A 94 -10.01 18.76 3.79
N PHE A 95 -9.12 18.32 2.87
CA PHE A 95 -7.69 18.34 3.15
C PHE A 95 -7.24 19.80 3.37
N PRO A 96 -6.64 20.13 4.53
CA PRO A 96 -6.23 21.50 4.80
C PRO A 96 -5.15 21.95 3.81
N GLU A 97 -5.18 23.22 3.43
CA GLU A 97 -4.10 23.81 2.64
C GLU A 97 -2.76 23.56 3.34
N SER A 98 -1.87 22.83 2.66
CA SER A 98 -0.56 22.54 3.22
C SER A 98 0.32 23.77 3.14
N VAL A 99 0.88 24.19 4.25
CA VAL A 99 2.04 25.09 4.26
C VAL A 99 3.17 24.33 3.57
N SER A 100 3.73 24.87 2.50
CA SER A 100 4.89 24.28 1.83
C SER A 100 6.05 24.21 2.83
N ILE A 101 6.29 23.05 3.38
CA ILE A 101 7.44 22.81 4.24
C ILE A 101 8.66 22.80 3.32
N SER A 102 9.42 23.87 3.37
CA SER A 102 10.68 24.02 2.64
C SER A 102 11.84 23.28 3.33
N GLU A 103 11.58 22.08 3.85
CA GLU A 103 12.65 21.24 4.40
C GLU A 103 13.41 20.59 3.25
N PRO A 104 14.68 20.97 3.03
CA PRO A 104 15.44 20.49 1.87
C PRO A 104 15.80 18.99 2.00
N TYR A 105 15.75 18.45 3.21
CA TYR A 105 16.10 17.06 3.51
C TYR A 105 15.10 16.45 4.50
N ILE A 106 14.45 15.36 4.10
CA ILE A 106 13.49 14.64 4.93
C ILE A 106 13.99 13.20 5.09
N THR A 107 14.21 12.77 6.33
CA THR A 107 14.55 11.37 6.65
C THR A 107 13.30 10.58 6.99
N VAL A 108 13.07 9.50 6.25
CA VAL A 108 11.99 8.53 6.52
C VAL A 108 12.61 7.28 7.15
N LYS A 109 12.05 6.82 8.28
CA LYS A 109 12.56 5.66 9.02
C LYS A 109 11.51 4.56 9.11
N GLY A 110 11.98 3.32 9.15
CA GLY A 110 11.18 2.11 9.24
C GLY A 110 10.82 1.55 7.86
N TYR A 111 10.97 0.24 7.70
CA TYR A 111 10.83 -0.46 6.42
C TYR A 111 9.52 -0.13 5.67
N GLU A 112 8.38 -0.27 6.34
CA GLU A 112 7.08 0.00 5.72
C GLU A 112 6.92 1.47 5.30
N ASN A 113 7.39 2.42 6.13
CA ASN A 113 7.31 3.85 5.83
C ASN A 113 8.19 4.22 4.65
N VAL A 114 9.41 3.64 4.58
CA VAL A 114 10.34 3.85 3.46
C VAL A 114 9.73 3.28 2.18
N LEU A 115 9.20 2.06 2.23
CA LEU A 115 8.56 1.42 1.09
C LEU A 115 7.34 2.22 0.61
N HIS A 116 6.48 2.68 1.51
CA HIS A 116 5.34 3.54 1.16
C HIS A 116 5.80 4.86 0.54
N LYS A 117 6.85 5.50 1.08
CA LYS A 117 7.39 6.73 0.50
C LYS A 117 7.88 6.51 -0.93
N ILE A 118 8.60 5.42 -1.19
CA ILE A 118 9.08 5.07 -2.52
C ILE A 118 7.90 4.82 -3.47
N LYS A 119 6.95 3.97 -3.10
CA LYS A 119 5.76 3.65 -3.90
C LYS A 119 4.93 4.88 -4.25
N ASN A 120 4.65 5.72 -3.26
CA ASN A 120 3.93 6.96 -3.49
C ASN A 120 4.70 7.91 -4.42
N SER A 121 6.02 8.00 -4.27
CA SER A 121 6.85 8.84 -5.13
C SER A 121 6.90 8.34 -6.58
N ILE A 122 6.83 7.02 -6.81
CA ILE A 122 6.69 6.44 -8.15
C ILE A 122 5.35 6.86 -8.76
N LEU A 123 4.23 6.67 -8.05
CA LEU A 123 2.89 7.01 -8.55
C LEU A 123 2.70 8.51 -8.79
N LEU A 124 3.39 9.37 -8.02
CA LEU A 124 3.35 10.83 -8.17
C LEU A 124 4.28 11.37 -9.27
N CYS A 125 5.11 10.50 -9.88
CA CYS A 125 5.99 10.89 -10.99
C CYS A 125 5.18 11.43 -12.18
N GLN A 126 5.62 12.56 -12.74
CA GLN A 126 4.91 13.22 -13.85
C GLN A 126 5.49 12.87 -15.22
N SER A 127 6.80 12.64 -15.33
CA SER A 127 7.46 12.46 -16.62
C SER A 127 8.55 11.39 -16.66
N HIS A 128 9.52 11.45 -15.75
CA HIS A 128 10.72 10.62 -15.81
C HIS A 128 11.08 10.02 -14.46
N LEU A 129 11.35 8.72 -14.44
CA LEU A 129 11.80 8.01 -13.26
C LEU A 129 13.12 7.30 -13.58
N TYR A 130 14.12 7.49 -12.71
CA TYR A 130 15.38 6.78 -12.79
C TYR A 130 15.61 6.03 -11.48
N ILE A 131 15.90 4.73 -11.56
CA ILE A 131 16.14 3.88 -10.39
C ILE A 131 17.46 3.15 -10.55
N LEU A 132 18.28 3.18 -9.51
CA LEU A 132 19.48 2.36 -9.36
C LEU A 132 19.35 1.55 -8.08
N SER A 133 19.14 0.24 -8.20
CA SER A 133 18.93 -0.65 -7.06
C SER A 133 19.10 -2.11 -7.45
N THR A 134 19.10 -3.01 -6.46
CA THR A 134 19.09 -4.45 -6.72
C THR A 134 17.72 -4.91 -7.27
N SER A 135 17.73 -5.95 -8.10
CA SER A 135 16.54 -6.52 -8.72
C SER A 135 15.47 -6.90 -7.68
N CYS A 136 15.87 -7.45 -6.53
CA CYS A 136 14.94 -7.83 -5.47
C CYS A 136 14.15 -6.63 -4.90
N TYR A 137 14.70 -5.42 -4.86
CA TYR A 137 13.96 -4.23 -4.45
C TYR A 137 13.08 -3.68 -5.58
N ILE A 138 13.49 -3.84 -6.83
CA ILE A 138 12.66 -3.46 -7.98
C ILE A 138 11.39 -4.33 -8.05
N GLU A 139 11.50 -5.63 -7.77
CA GLU A 139 10.37 -6.56 -7.73
C GLU A 139 9.30 -6.16 -6.69
N LEU A 140 9.70 -5.59 -5.56
CA LEU A 140 8.77 -5.06 -4.54
C LEU A 140 7.94 -3.85 -5.03
N LEU A 141 8.40 -3.20 -6.09
CA LEU A 141 7.81 -2.01 -6.69
C LEU A 141 7.10 -2.30 -8.02
N GLU A 142 7.05 -3.57 -8.42
CA GLU A 142 6.54 -4.02 -9.72
C GLU A 142 5.17 -3.41 -10.05
N LYS A 143 4.24 -3.46 -9.11
CA LYS A 143 2.87 -2.98 -9.32
C LYS A 143 2.84 -1.48 -9.67
N GLU A 144 3.55 -0.67 -8.89
CA GLU A 144 3.60 0.78 -9.07
C GLU A 144 4.37 1.16 -10.35
N LEU A 145 5.44 0.44 -10.66
CA LEU A 145 6.21 0.63 -11.89
C LEU A 145 5.38 0.33 -13.13
N LEU A 146 4.63 -0.78 -13.11
CA LEU A 146 3.69 -1.14 -14.19
C LEU A 146 2.64 -0.07 -14.45
N GLU A 147 2.09 0.49 -13.38
CA GLU A 147 1.04 1.50 -13.47
C GLU A 147 1.52 2.74 -14.22
N ILE A 148 2.78 3.15 -14.03
CA ILE A 148 3.33 4.36 -14.68
C ILE A 148 4.04 4.08 -16.01
N ALA A 149 4.53 2.88 -16.26
CA ALA A 149 5.39 2.55 -17.40
C ALA A 149 4.74 2.83 -18.77
N SER A 150 3.41 2.76 -18.86
CA SER A 150 2.66 3.07 -20.10
C SER A 150 2.62 4.57 -20.44
N THR A 151 2.84 5.45 -19.47
CA THR A 151 2.68 6.91 -19.64
C THR A 151 3.93 7.71 -19.30
N LYS A 152 4.89 7.13 -18.61
CA LYS A 152 6.10 7.78 -18.11
C LYS A 152 7.35 7.06 -18.59
N LYS A 153 8.46 7.78 -18.70
CA LYS A 153 9.75 7.19 -19.04
C LYS A 153 10.42 6.64 -17.79
N VAL A 154 10.56 5.33 -17.70
CA VAL A 154 11.21 4.66 -16.58
C VAL A 154 12.53 4.06 -17.06
N THR A 155 13.63 4.40 -16.38
CA THR A 155 14.96 3.85 -16.63
C THR A 155 15.50 3.21 -15.36
N ILE A 156 15.88 1.95 -15.43
CA ILE A 156 16.31 1.16 -14.29
C ILE A 156 17.73 0.64 -14.55
N ILE A 157 18.60 0.76 -13.56
CA ILE A 157 19.88 0.08 -13.49
C ILE A 157 19.81 -0.91 -12.33
N CYS A 158 20.02 -2.18 -12.58
CA CYS A 158 19.97 -3.24 -11.58
C CYS A 158 21.10 -4.27 -11.77
N ASP A 159 21.22 -5.22 -10.84
CA ASP A 159 22.25 -6.24 -10.82
C ASP A 159 21.92 -7.48 -11.66
N GLN A 160 20.64 -7.70 -11.98
CA GLN A 160 20.17 -8.85 -12.76
C GLN A 160 19.06 -8.43 -13.71
N PRO A 161 18.87 -9.15 -14.84
CA PRO A 161 17.74 -8.92 -15.72
C PRO A 161 16.40 -9.04 -14.97
N LEU A 162 15.52 -8.10 -15.17
CA LEU A 162 14.17 -8.18 -14.61
C LEU A 162 13.33 -9.18 -15.40
N ALA A 163 12.50 -9.95 -14.70
CA ALA A 163 11.65 -10.97 -15.30
C ALA A 163 10.59 -10.39 -16.25
N ILE A 164 10.34 -9.10 -16.17
CA ILE A 164 9.23 -8.44 -16.84
C ILE A 164 9.75 -7.22 -17.62
N ASP A 165 9.53 -7.24 -18.94
CA ASP A 165 9.76 -6.09 -19.81
C ASP A 165 8.42 -5.38 -20.05
N TYR A 166 8.24 -4.24 -19.37
CA TYR A 166 7.01 -3.44 -19.46
C TYR A 166 7.18 -2.16 -20.28
N GLY A 167 8.09 -2.15 -21.25
CA GLY A 167 8.45 -0.96 -21.99
C GLY A 167 9.34 0.02 -21.20
N MET A 168 9.88 -0.44 -20.07
CA MET A 168 10.90 0.27 -19.32
C MET A 168 12.28 0.05 -19.92
N ILE A 169 13.16 1.03 -19.82
CA ILE A 169 14.56 0.88 -20.24
C ILE A 169 15.36 0.31 -19.08
N THR A 170 15.81 -0.93 -19.21
CA THR A 170 16.56 -1.61 -18.16
C THR A 170 18.02 -1.84 -18.57
N TYR A 171 18.93 -1.54 -17.68
CA TYR A 171 20.36 -1.81 -17.82
C TYR A 171 20.83 -2.72 -16.68
N VAL A 172 21.65 -3.72 -17.02
CA VAL A 172 22.24 -4.63 -16.04
C VAL A 172 23.69 -4.27 -15.83
N ARG A 173 24.10 -4.12 -14.57
CA ARG A 173 25.49 -3.86 -14.19
C ARG A 173 26.13 -5.07 -13.51
N ASN A 174 27.44 -5.25 -13.71
CA ASN A 174 28.19 -6.40 -13.19
C ASN A 174 28.33 -6.43 -11.66
N LYS A 175 28.25 -5.25 -10.99
CA LYS A 175 28.32 -5.16 -9.53
C LYS A 175 26.97 -4.74 -8.99
N PRO A 176 26.42 -5.42 -7.94
CA PRO A 176 25.17 -5.01 -7.35
C PRO A 176 25.26 -3.57 -6.83
N PRO A 177 24.24 -2.74 -7.05
CA PRO A 177 24.14 -1.41 -6.48
C PRO A 177 24.16 -1.47 -4.95
N GLN A 178 24.79 -0.48 -4.32
CA GLN A 178 24.73 -0.33 -2.88
C GLN A 178 23.55 0.57 -2.53
N GLY A 179 22.55 0.01 -1.82
CA GLY A 179 21.36 0.74 -1.43
C GLY A 179 20.33 0.93 -2.56
N PHE A 180 19.41 1.82 -2.31
CA PHE A 180 18.33 2.22 -3.20
C PHE A 180 18.49 3.69 -3.56
N HIS A 181 18.47 4.00 -4.86
CA HIS A 181 18.56 5.37 -5.37
C HIS A 181 17.49 5.59 -6.42
N MET A 182 16.75 6.67 -6.28
CA MET A 182 15.69 7.05 -7.21
C MET A 182 15.70 8.56 -7.46
N ILE A 183 15.54 8.93 -8.72
CA ILE A 183 15.40 10.33 -9.15
C ILE A 183 14.04 10.47 -9.82
N ILE A 184 13.24 11.40 -9.33
CA ILE A 184 11.87 11.64 -9.78
C ILE A 184 11.81 12.99 -10.50
N ASP A 185 11.40 12.97 -11.76
CA ASP A 185 11.20 14.18 -12.62
C ASP A 185 12.42 15.13 -12.69
N THR A 186 13.61 14.65 -12.30
CA THR A 186 14.80 15.51 -12.11
C THR A 186 14.59 16.66 -11.11
N GLN A 187 13.60 16.54 -10.24
CA GLN A 187 13.22 17.54 -9.24
C GLN A 187 13.43 17.05 -7.80
N SER A 188 13.34 15.76 -7.58
CA SER A 188 13.54 15.17 -6.26
C SER A 188 14.24 13.83 -6.32
N VAL A 189 14.80 13.42 -5.20
CA VAL A 189 15.56 12.17 -5.08
C VAL A 189 15.18 11.44 -3.80
N ILE A 190 15.28 10.11 -3.85
CA ILE A 190 15.27 9.23 -2.69
C ILE A 190 16.54 8.42 -2.71
N THR A 191 17.25 8.38 -1.60
CA THR A 191 18.42 7.53 -1.41
C THR A 191 18.41 6.91 -0.02
N GLY A 192 18.75 5.64 0.08
CA GLY A 192 18.73 4.95 1.37
C GLY A 192 19.02 3.48 1.28
N ASP A 193 18.85 2.82 2.41
CA ASP A 193 19.01 1.37 2.56
C ASP A 193 17.68 0.75 2.98
N LEU A 194 17.28 -0.31 2.26
CA LEU A 194 16.08 -1.10 2.52
C LEU A 194 16.39 -2.44 3.21
N ALA A 195 17.70 -2.77 3.39
CA ALA A 195 18.13 -4.12 3.77
C ALA A 195 17.84 -4.52 5.22
N SER A 196 17.42 -3.62 6.10
CA SER A 196 17.25 -3.91 7.52
C SER A 196 15.90 -3.49 8.08
N LYS A 197 15.55 -4.03 9.27
CA LYS A 197 14.38 -3.54 10.05
C LYS A 197 14.53 -2.05 10.40
N GLU A 198 15.75 -1.53 10.38
CA GLU A 198 16.11 -0.12 10.58
C GLU A 198 16.23 0.63 9.24
N ALA A 199 15.53 0.15 8.20
CA ALA A 199 15.52 0.81 6.90
C ALA A 199 15.26 2.31 7.05
N GLN A 200 16.06 3.10 6.34
CA GLN A 200 15.89 4.54 6.29
C GLN A 200 16.23 5.08 4.91
N CYS A 201 15.53 6.11 4.50
CA CYS A 201 15.87 6.85 3.29
C CYS A 201 15.84 8.35 3.52
N LEU A 202 16.63 9.04 2.74
CA LEU A 202 16.64 10.47 2.61
C LEU A 202 15.81 10.84 1.37
N PHE A 203 14.79 11.66 1.54
CA PHE A 203 14.09 12.34 0.45
C PHE A 203 14.56 13.78 0.37
N SER A 204 14.85 14.28 -0.81
CA SER A 204 15.28 15.66 -0.99
C SER A 204 14.85 16.22 -2.35
N SER A 205 14.43 17.49 -2.35
CA SER A 205 14.24 18.31 -3.54
C SER A 205 15.37 19.35 -3.73
N HIS A 206 16.46 19.25 -2.95
CA HIS A 206 17.58 20.17 -3.05
C HIS A 206 18.33 19.96 -4.37
N GLN A 207 18.41 21.00 -5.18
CA GLN A 207 18.92 20.94 -6.56
C GLN A 207 20.36 20.41 -6.68
N SER A 208 21.22 20.72 -5.72
CA SER A 208 22.60 20.21 -5.73
C SER A 208 22.66 18.70 -5.55
N LEU A 209 21.80 18.12 -4.68
CA LEU A 209 21.73 16.66 -4.48
C LEU A 209 21.10 15.98 -5.70
N VAL A 210 20.05 16.56 -6.27
CA VAL A 210 19.41 16.06 -7.50
C VAL A 210 20.43 16.02 -8.64
N ARG A 211 21.20 17.09 -8.82
CA ARG A 211 22.26 17.16 -9.84
C ARG A 211 23.32 16.08 -9.62
N LEU A 212 23.86 15.97 -8.40
CA LEU A 212 24.88 14.99 -8.06
C LEU A 212 24.42 13.56 -8.35
N MET A 213 23.19 13.22 -7.94
CA MET A 213 22.65 11.88 -8.18
C MET A 213 22.38 11.62 -9.67
N ARG A 214 21.95 12.64 -10.41
CA ARG A 214 21.77 12.52 -11.86
C ARG A 214 23.10 12.30 -12.58
N GLU A 215 24.13 13.05 -12.24
CA GLU A 215 25.47 12.88 -12.80
C GLU A 215 26.02 11.48 -12.50
N SER A 216 25.87 11.00 -11.26
CA SER A 216 26.23 9.65 -10.87
C SER A 216 25.47 8.60 -11.70
N PHE A 217 24.17 8.75 -11.89
CA PHE A 217 23.36 7.83 -12.68
C PHE A 217 23.79 7.79 -14.16
N ILE A 218 24.07 8.95 -14.76
CA ILE A 218 24.58 9.04 -16.14
C ILE A 218 25.94 8.37 -16.26
N THR A 219 26.84 8.59 -15.32
CA THR A 219 28.16 7.95 -15.28
C THR A 219 28.04 6.41 -15.25
N GLU A 220 27.12 5.88 -14.43
CA GLU A 220 26.84 4.43 -14.40
C GLU A 220 26.34 3.91 -15.76
N LEU A 221 25.42 4.64 -16.40
CA LEU A 221 24.93 4.29 -17.74
C LEU A 221 26.06 4.27 -18.78
N ASP A 222 26.95 5.25 -18.75
CA ASP A 222 28.05 5.32 -19.70
C ASP A 222 29.05 4.17 -19.49
N ILE A 223 29.35 3.83 -18.23
CA ILE A 223 30.18 2.65 -17.90
C ILE A 223 29.54 1.38 -18.43
N ILE A 224 28.23 1.16 -18.21
CA ILE A 224 27.53 -0.04 -18.70
C ILE A 224 27.61 -0.11 -20.23
N LYS A 225 27.35 0.99 -20.94
CA LYS A 225 27.41 1.03 -22.41
C LYS A 225 28.82 0.72 -22.95
N LEU A 226 29.85 1.18 -22.26
CA LEU A 226 31.24 0.90 -22.66
C LEU A 226 31.69 -0.54 -22.37
N THR A 227 31.07 -1.21 -21.40
CA THR A 227 31.43 -2.59 -21.03
C THR A 227 30.63 -3.67 -21.78
N HIS A 228 29.55 -3.28 -22.46
CA HIS A 228 28.72 -4.19 -23.29
C HIS A 228 29.06 -4.11 -24.79
N HIS A 229 30.17 -3.46 -25.17
CA HIS A 229 30.84 -3.53 -26.46
C HIS A 229 32.07 -4.42 -26.38
#